data_7a8dd0dc83912549807b36d4519d2eea
#
_entry.id   7a8dd0dc83912549807b36d4519d2eea
#
_cell.length_a   1.000
_cell.length_b   1.000
_cell.length_c   1.000
_cell.angle_alpha   90.00
_cell.angle_beta   90.00
_cell.angle_gamma   90.00
#
_symmetry.space_group_name_H-M   'P 1'
#
loop_
_entity.id
_entity.type
_entity.pdbx_description
1 polymer ?
#
loop_
_entity_poly.entity_id
_entity_poly.type
_entity_poly.pdbx_seq_one_letter_code
_entity_poly.pdbx_strand_id
1 'polypeptide(L)'
;MFVMINFDENNKYLLSGIYNVSMSEIDRCQMVKPAALLNFMQDLAAKSINRIDENLSCEALLDKGLGWFLIRYRIEFDDYPIGVDAVKVLTECRGVNRMTTYRDFYVYDLKSDKRLLRAVTSWFLVDLKSKSIANILQNSPDFITFEKREDDLSLQKIRPITEPDKEKVFHVRYDDLDMNGHVNNTVYITWAMETLDFDFRASHKLKFLDIYFKHEVKYGDDILSAVKMDSENLISTHLITDSKTGTEVCLLKAQYIAI
;
A
#
# COMPACT_ATOMS: atom_id res chain seq x y z
N MET A 1 8.37 -0.76 -18.15
CA MET A 1 6.96 -1.13 -17.88
C MET A 1 6.07 -0.35 -18.81
N PHE A 2 5.30 -1.03 -19.68
CA PHE A 2 4.36 -0.34 -20.58
C PHE A 2 3.04 -0.17 -19.81
N VAL A 3 2.65 1.07 -19.52
CA VAL A 3 1.39 1.38 -18.83
C VAL A 3 0.48 2.09 -19.82
N MET A 4 -0.66 1.47 -20.15
CA MET A 4 -1.72 2.13 -20.90
C MET A 4 -2.71 2.72 -19.91
N ILE A 5 -2.83 4.05 -19.89
CA ILE A 5 -3.75 4.75 -18.99
C ILE A 5 -5.01 5.12 -19.75
N ASN A 6 -6.16 4.75 -19.21
CA ASN A 6 -7.48 5.10 -19.73
C ASN A 6 -8.15 6.10 -18.81
N PHE A 7 -8.56 7.21 -19.36
CA PHE A 7 -9.26 8.29 -18.67
C PHE A 7 -10.77 8.13 -18.84
N ASP A 8 -11.50 8.28 -17.75
CA ASP A 8 -12.93 8.52 -17.81
C ASP A 8 -13.16 10.03 -18.00
N GLU A 9 -13.67 10.44 -19.16
CA GLU A 9 -13.92 11.87 -19.46
C GLU A 9 -15.01 12.47 -18.59
N ASN A 10 -15.93 11.65 -18.09
CA ASN A 10 -17.05 12.07 -17.28
C ASN A 10 -16.76 12.07 -15.77
N ASN A 11 -15.68 11.41 -15.34
CA ASN A 11 -15.31 11.30 -13.93
C ASN A 11 -13.79 11.48 -13.72
N LYS A 12 -13.36 12.69 -13.38
CA LYS A 12 -11.95 12.99 -13.11
C LYS A 12 -11.36 12.26 -11.90
N TYR A 13 -12.20 11.74 -11.01
CA TYR A 13 -11.79 11.02 -9.80
C TYR A 13 -11.51 9.54 -10.05
N LEU A 14 -11.93 9.00 -11.19
CA LEU A 14 -11.71 7.61 -11.60
C LEU A 14 -10.62 7.55 -12.68
N LEU A 15 -9.63 6.67 -12.47
CA LEU A 15 -8.55 6.41 -13.41
C LEU A 15 -8.30 4.90 -13.51
N SER A 16 -8.00 4.41 -14.71
CA SER A 16 -7.56 3.04 -14.91
C SER A 16 -6.23 2.96 -15.67
N GLY A 17 -5.47 1.91 -15.38
CA GLY A 17 -4.21 1.62 -16.04
C GLY A 17 -4.02 0.11 -16.24
N ILE A 18 -3.34 -0.26 -17.33
CA ILE A 18 -2.95 -1.65 -17.60
C ILE A 18 -1.46 -1.79 -17.27
N TYR A 19 -1.14 -2.77 -16.46
CA TYR A 19 0.22 -3.09 -16.00
C TYR A 19 0.57 -4.51 -16.45
N ASN A 20 1.61 -4.65 -17.27
CA ASN A 20 2.18 -5.95 -17.60
C ASN A 20 2.96 -6.47 -16.39
N VAL A 21 2.74 -7.72 -16.03
CA VAL A 21 3.45 -8.38 -14.93
C VAL A 21 4.77 -8.93 -15.47
N SER A 22 5.89 -8.43 -14.97
CA SER A 22 7.22 -8.88 -15.37
C SER A 22 7.69 -10.07 -14.53
N MET A 23 8.67 -10.82 -15.04
CA MET A 23 9.26 -11.97 -14.34
C MET A 23 9.82 -11.61 -12.96
N SER A 24 10.31 -10.38 -12.78
CA SER A 24 10.81 -9.90 -11.48
C SER A 24 9.70 -9.62 -10.46
N GLU A 25 8.46 -9.48 -10.91
CA GLU A 25 7.29 -9.17 -10.08
C GLU A 25 6.50 -10.41 -9.66
N ILE A 26 6.86 -11.59 -10.15
CA ILE A 26 6.32 -12.87 -9.70
C ILE A 26 7.31 -13.61 -8.80
N ASP A 27 6.78 -14.46 -7.93
CA ASP A 27 7.57 -15.36 -7.11
C ASP A 27 7.76 -16.75 -7.76
N ARG A 28 8.43 -17.68 -7.06
CA ARG A 28 8.67 -19.04 -7.53
C ARG A 28 7.41 -19.88 -7.75
N CYS A 29 6.29 -19.48 -7.18
CA CYS A 29 4.97 -20.11 -7.34
C CYS A 29 4.13 -19.42 -8.41
N GLN A 30 4.72 -18.55 -9.24
CA GLN A 30 4.06 -17.72 -10.25
C GLN A 30 3.00 -16.77 -9.66
N MET A 31 3.05 -16.51 -8.37
CA MET A 31 2.21 -15.52 -7.70
C MET A 31 2.80 -14.13 -7.89
N VAL A 32 1.96 -13.15 -8.22
CA VAL A 32 2.39 -11.74 -8.25
C VAL A 32 2.78 -11.33 -6.83
N LYS A 33 3.99 -10.80 -6.65
CA LYS A 33 4.48 -10.36 -5.34
C LYS A 33 3.57 -9.27 -4.76
N PRO A 34 3.23 -9.31 -3.46
CA PRO A 34 2.41 -8.26 -2.84
C PRO A 34 2.98 -6.85 -3.05
N ALA A 35 4.30 -6.69 -2.98
CA ALA A 35 4.97 -5.42 -3.23
C ALA A 35 4.72 -4.89 -4.65
N ALA A 36 4.66 -5.76 -5.67
CA ALA A 36 4.36 -5.36 -7.05
C ALA A 36 2.91 -4.83 -7.17
N LEU A 37 1.95 -5.50 -6.53
CA LEU A 37 0.56 -5.02 -6.51
C LEU A 37 0.43 -3.64 -5.86
N LEU A 38 1.13 -3.41 -4.74
CA LEU A 38 1.16 -2.10 -4.11
C LEU A 38 1.80 -1.05 -5.02
N ASN A 39 2.89 -1.39 -5.73
CA ASN A 39 3.54 -0.48 -6.68
C ASN A 39 2.58 -0.07 -7.80
N PHE A 40 1.85 -1.00 -8.41
CA PHE A 40 0.88 -0.67 -9.46
C PHE A 40 -0.21 0.28 -8.96
N MET A 41 -0.74 0.03 -7.75
CA MET A 41 -1.77 0.86 -7.15
C MET A 41 -1.24 2.27 -6.80
N GLN A 42 -0.04 2.37 -6.22
CA GLN A 42 0.55 3.66 -5.85
C GLN A 42 0.96 4.49 -7.07
N ASP A 43 1.52 3.87 -8.11
CA ASP A 43 1.84 4.54 -9.37
C ASP A 43 0.58 5.14 -10.02
N LEU A 44 -0.51 4.39 -10.07
CA LEU A 44 -1.77 4.87 -10.61
C LEU A 44 -2.38 5.98 -9.73
N ALA A 45 -2.25 5.90 -8.40
CA ALA A 45 -2.71 6.93 -7.48
C ALA A 45 -2.01 8.28 -7.72
N ALA A 46 -0.68 8.25 -7.91
CA ALA A 46 0.12 9.44 -8.21
C ALA A 46 -0.31 10.09 -9.53
N LYS A 47 -0.55 9.30 -10.57
CA LYS A 47 -1.05 9.81 -11.85
C LYS A 47 -2.49 10.36 -11.75
N SER A 48 -3.32 9.74 -10.91
CA SER A 48 -4.70 10.17 -10.68
C SER A 48 -4.79 11.54 -10.00
N ILE A 49 -3.95 11.80 -8.98
CA ILE A 49 -4.01 13.07 -8.24
C ILE A 49 -3.63 14.25 -9.12
N ASN A 50 -2.64 14.10 -10.00
CA ASN A 50 -2.24 15.13 -10.96
C ASN A 50 -3.39 15.55 -11.90
N ARG A 51 -4.26 14.58 -12.27
CA ARG A 51 -5.44 14.86 -13.09
C ARG A 51 -6.57 15.53 -12.32
N ILE A 52 -6.74 15.20 -11.04
CA ILE A 52 -7.82 15.75 -10.20
C ILE A 52 -7.57 17.23 -9.93
N ASP A 53 -6.37 17.56 -9.48
CA ASP A 53 -5.91 18.93 -9.18
C ASP A 53 -4.38 18.98 -9.23
N GLU A 54 -3.83 19.75 -10.17
CA GLU A 54 -2.38 19.92 -10.35
C GLU A 54 -1.70 20.50 -9.09
N ASN A 55 -2.41 21.28 -8.29
CA ASN A 55 -1.90 21.84 -7.03
C ASN A 55 -1.66 20.78 -5.95
N LEU A 56 -2.24 19.59 -6.11
CA LEU A 56 -2.09 18.45 -5.23
C LEU A 56 -1.12 17.39 -5.78
N SER A 57 -0.49 17.65 -6.94
CA SER A 57 0.59 16.80 -7.46
C SER A 57 1.75 16.71 -6.48
N CYS A 58 2.50 15.62 -6.52
CA CYS A 58 3.66 15.44 -5.64
C CYS A 58 4.67 16.60 -5.80
N GLU A 59 4.89 17.06 -7.04
CA GLU A 59 5.81 18.15 -7.36
C GLU A 59 5.31 19.49 -6.79
N ALA A 60 4.05 19.87 -7.06
CA ALA A 60 3.47 21.13 -6.58
C ALA A 60 3.36 21.18 -5.05
N LEU A 61 3.14 20.05 -4.39
CA LEU A 61 3.13 19.95 -2.94
C LEU A 61 4.53 20.09 -2.36
N LEU A 62 5.52 19.46 -2.97
CA LEU A 62 6.91 19.55 -2.53
C LEU A 62 7.42 20.99 -2.57
N ASP A 63 7.09 21.75 -3.60
CA ASP A 63 7.41 23.19 -3.73
C ASP A 63 6.78 24.01 -2.59
N LYS A 64 5.65 23.56 -2.04
CA LYS A 64 4.97 24.17 -0.89
C LYS A 64 5.46 23.64 0.46
N GLY A 65 6.44 22.70 0.47
CA GLY A 65 6.88 22.02 1.68
C GLY A 65 5.86 21.04 2.24
N LEU A 66 4.97 20.53 1.39
CA LEU A 66 3.93 19.55 1.74
C LEU A 66 4.21 18.20 1.08
N GLY A 67 3.61 17.12 1.61
CA GLY A 67 3.71 15.80 1.03
C GLY A 67 2.52 14.89 1.38
N TRP A 68 2.23 13.95 0.48
CA TRP A 68 1.27 12.90 0.75
C TRP A 68 1.90 11.78 1.58
N PHE A 69 1.22 11.42 2.67
CA PHE A 69 1.61 10.30 3.53
C PHE A 69 0.52 9.24 3.52
N LEU A 70 0.87 8.07 3.02
CA LEU A 70 0.06 6.87 3.10
C LEU A 70 0.06 6.38 4.55
N ILE A 71 -1.13 6.24 5.14
CA ILE A 71 -1.28 5.85 6.54
C ILE A 71 -1.72 4.40 6.66
N ARG A 72 -2.74 4.01 5.89
CA ARG A 72 -3.29 2.66 5.97
C ARG A 72 -3.61 2.08 4.61
N TYR A 73 -3.50 0.77 4.55
CA TYR A 73 -3.98 -0.09 3.47
C TYR A 73 -4.87 -1.18 4.06
N ARG A 74 -5.98 -1.48 3.37
CA ARG A 74 -6.69 -2.75 3.47
C ARG A 74 -6.87 -3.30 2.08
N ILE A 75 -6.46 -4.54 1.88
CA ILE A 75 -6.59 -5.28 0.62
C ILE A 75 -7.35 -6.57 0.90
N GLU A 76 -8.40 -6.85 0.13
CA GLU A 76 -9.12 -8.13 0.14
C GLU A 76 -8.99 -8.78 -1.23
N PHE A 77 -8.57 -10.03 -1.24
CA PHE A 77 -8.41 -10.82 -2.46
C PHE A 77 -9.68 -11.65 -2.69
N ASP A 78 -10.34 -11.42 -3.83
CA ASP A 78 -11.38 -12.30 -4.35
C ASP A 78 -10.74 -13.57 -4.93
N ASP A 79 -9.62 -13.37 -5.64
CA ASP A 79 -8.69 -14.42 -6.07
C ASP A 79 -7.27 -13.83 -6.12
N TYR A 80 -6.27 -14.66 -5.83
CA TYR A 80 -4.90 -14.17 -5.86
C TYR A 80 -4.35 -14.24 -7.30
N PRO A 81 -3.64 -13.20 -7.79
CA PRO A 81 -3.09 -13.20 -9.16
C PRO A 81 -1.94 -14.22 -9.29
N ILE A 82 -2.24 -15.36 -9.91
CA ILE A 82 -1.31 -16.45 -10.19
C ILE A 82 -1.30 -16.69 -11.70
N GLY A 83 -0.11 -16.70 -12.32
CA GLY A 83 0.06 -16.96 -13.75
C GLY A 83 -0.61 -15.91 -14.64
N VAL A 84 -0.77 -14.68 -14.18
CA VAL A 84 -1.36 -13.57 -14.95
C VAL A 84 -0.26 -12.81 -15.71
N ASP A 85 -0.50 -12.48 -16.96
CA ASP A 85 0.45 -11.72 -17.81
C ASP A 85 0.32 -10.22 -17.61
N ALA A 86 -0.87 -9.74 -17.33
CA ALA A 86 -1.17 -8.33 -17.12
C ALA A 86 -2.40 -8.15 -16.24
N VAL A 87 -2.44 -7.03 -15.51
CA VAL A 87 -3.58 -6.62 -14.70
C VAL A 87 -4.08 -5.24 -15.12
N LYS A 88 -5.39 -5.06 -15.05
CA LYS A 88 -6.05 -3.76 -15.12
C LYS A 88 -6.29 -3.25 -13.72
N VAL A 89 -5.73 -2.12 -13.38
CA VAL A 89 -5.91 -1.44 -12.09
C VAL A 89 -6.85 -0.27 -12.29
N LEU A 90 -7.89 -0.17 -11.48
CA LEU A 90 -8.73 1.02 -11.33
C LEU A 90 -8.41 1.69 -10.00
N THR A 91 -8.44 3.01 -9.97
CA THR A 91 -8.38 3.79 -8.74
C THR A 91 -9.43 4.88 -8.74
N GLU A 92 -10.09 5.05 -7.60
CA GLU A 92 -11.07 6.11 -7.35
C GLU A 92 -10.63 6.95 -6.16
N CYS A 93 -10.48 8.26 -6.37
CA CYS A 93 -10.32 9.18 -5.26
C CYS A 93 -11.69 9.40 -4.61
N ARG A 94 -11.83 8.97 -3.35
CA ARG A 94 -13.09 9.01 -2.60
C ARG A 94 -13.29 10.30 -1.81
N GLY A 95 -12.28 11.19 -1.82
CA GLY A 95 -12.34 12.50 -1.19
C GLY A 95 -11.85 12.55 0.25
N VAL A 96 -12.09 13.67 0.90
CA VAL A 96 -11.60 13.98 2.25
C VAL A 96 -12.73 13.91 3.30
N ASN A 97 -12.42 13.27 4.45
CA ASN A 97 -13.23 13.37 5.67
C ASN A 97 -12.34 13.98 6.78
N ARG A 98 -12.66 15.21 7.18
CA ARG A 98 -11.82 16.04 8.07
C ARG A 98 -10.42 16.23 7.46
N MET A 99 -9.41 15.52 7.99
CA MET A 99 -8.01 15.63 7.54
C MET A 99 -7.55 14.39 6.77
N THR A 100 -8.38 13.34 6.67
CA THR A 100 -8.05 12.07 6.05
C THR A 100 -8.64 11.99 4.65
N THR A 101 -7.81 11.69 3.67
CA THR A 101 -8.24 11.42 2.28
C THR A 101 -8.30 9.92 2.06
N TYR A 102 -9.34 9.46 1.38
CA TYR A 102 -9.57 8.06 1.06
C TYR A 102 -9.47 7.80 -0.44
N ARG A 103 -9.02 6.59 -0.78
CA ARG A 103 -8.87 6.14 -2.16
C ARG A 103 -9.13 4.66 -2.25
N ASP A 104 -9.95 4.25 -3.21
CA ASP A 104 -10.23 2.86 -3.52
C ASP A 104 -9.42 2.38 -4.72
N PHE A 105 -9.17 1.07 -4.74
CA PHE A 105 -8.55 0.37 -5.86
C PHE A 105 -9.29 -0.93 -6.14
N TYR A 106 -9.30 -1.28 -7.43
CA TYR A 106 -9.78 -2.56 -7.93
C TYR A 106 -8.78 -3.09 -8.94
N VAL A 107 -8.40 -4.35 -8.81
CA VAL A 107 -7.46 -4.99 -9.74
C VAL A 107 -8.16 -6.16 -10.41
N TYR A 108 -8.06 -6.21 -11.73
CA TYR A 108 -8.67 -7.25 -12.57
C TYR A 108 -7.59 -7.97 -13.36
N ASP A 109 -7.76 -9.26 -13.57
CA ASP A 109 -7.03 -9.97 -14.61
C ASP A 109 -7.43 -9.42 -15.98
N LEU A 110 -6.46 -8.93 -16.75
CA LEU A 110 -6.75 -8.28 -18.04
C LEU A 110 -7.40 -9.23 -19.04
N LYS A 111 -7.07 -10.53 -19.00
CA LYS A 111 -7.53 -11.53 -19.97
C LYS A 111 -8.96 -12.00 -19.69
N SER A 112 -9.29 -12.25 -18.44
CA SER A 112 -10.61 -12.78 -18.02
C SER A 112 -11.59 -11.70 -17.56
N ASP A 113 -11.13 -10.46 -17.35
CA ASP A 113 -11.85 -9.35 -16.72
C ASP A 113 -12.41 -9.70 -15.32
N LYS A 114 -11.87 -10.75 -14.70
CA LYS A 114 -12.24 -11.17 -13.34
C LYS A 114 -11.56 -10.26 -12.34
N ARG A 115 -12.33 -9.73 -11.37
CA ARG A 115 -11.74 -8.97 -10.26
C ARG A 115 -10.90 -9.91 -9.39
N LEU A 116 -9.65 -9.52 -9.15
CA LEU A 116 -8.69 -10.25 -8.34
C LEU A 116 -8.66 -9.72 -6.90
N LEU A 117 -8.74 -8.41 -6.74
CA LEU A 117 -8.75 -7.78 -5.43
C LEU A 117 -9.47 -6.41 -5.46
N ARG A 118 -9.84 -5.98 -4.26
CA ARG A 118 -10.22 -4.60 -3.96
C ARG A 118 -9.40 -4.09 -2.78
N ALA A 119 -9.13 -2.78 -2.74
CA ALA A 119 -8.38 -2.18 -1.65
C ALA A 119 -8.90 -0.77 -1.34
N VAL A 120 -8.72 -0.36 -0.08
CA VAL A 120 -8.90 1.02 0.37
C VAL A 120 -7.63 1.52 1.05
N THR A 121 -7.32 2.78 0.82
CA THR A 121 -6.20 3.47 1.46
C THR A 121 -6.66 4.74 2.16
N SER A 122 -5.93 5.14 3.19
CA SER A 122 -6.09 6.46 3.81
C SER A 122 -4.77 7.22 3.81
N TRP A 123 -4.86 8.53 3.56
CA TRP A 123 -3.73 9.42 3.38
C TRP A 123 -3.89 10.69 4.18
N PHE A 124 -2.77 11.26 4.64
CA PHE A 124 -2.70 12.62 5.14
C PHE A 124 -1.88 13.50 4.20
N LEU A 125 -2.27 14.76 4.11
CA LEU A 125 -1.37 15.82 3.66
C LEU A 125 -0.58 16.29 4.88
N VAL A 126 0.74 16.35 4.78
CA VAL A 126 1.64 16.67 5.90
C VAL A 126 2.56 17.81 5.52
N ASP A 127 2.72 18.77 6.43
CA ASP A 127 3.77 19.76 6.35
C ASP A 127 5.11 19.11 6.71
N LEU A 128 6.04 19.11 5.75
CA LEU A 128 7.31 18.37 5.84
C LEU A 128 8.26 18.95 6.88
N LYS A 129 8.13 20.25 7.20
CA LYS A 129 8.97 20.95 8.17
C LYS A 129 8.48 20.74 9.60
N SER A 130 7.19 20.97 9.85
CA SER A 130 6.60 20.84 11.18
C SER A 130 6.16 19.43 11.52
N LYS A 131 6.10 18.53 10.53
CA LYS A 131 5.56 17.16 10.63
C LYS A 131 4.11 17.10 11.10
N SER A 132 3.37 18.20 10.93
CA SER A 132 1.96 18.31 11.30
C SER A 132 1.05 18.01 10.10
N ILE A 133 -0.18 17.55 10.38
CA ILE A 133 -1.19 17.29 9.34
C ILE A 133 -1.70 18.62 8.81
N ALA A 134 -1.62 18.80 7.49
CA ALA A 134 -2.09 19.99 6.78
C ALA A 134 -3.54 19.78 6.28
N ASN A 135 -4.30 20.87 6.19
CA ASN A 135 -5.65 20.85 5.68
C ASN A 135 -5.66 20.87 4.14
N ILE A 136 -6.15 19.80 3.52
CA ILE A 136 -6.21 19.68 2.06
C ILE A 136 -7.10 20.76 1.42
N LEU A 137 -8.20 21.15 2.07
CA LEU A 137 -9.13 22.15 1.54
C LEU A 137 -8.56 23.58 1.50
N GLN A 138 -7.44 23.83 2.20
CA GLN A 138 -6.70 25.09 2.07
C GLN A 138 -5.87 25.14 0.77
N ASN A 139 -5.47 23.98 0.23
CA ASN A 139 -4.69 23.85 -0.99
C ASN A 139 -5.56 23.56 -2.22
N SER A 140 -6.71 22.95 -2.02
CA SER A 140 -7.70 22.60 -3.04
C SER A 140 -9.11 22.75 -2.43
N PRO A 141 -9.69 23.97 -2.46
CA PRO A 141 -11.00 24.26 -1.83
C PRO A 141 -12.15 23.41 -2.39
N ASP A 142 -12.07 23.06 -3.68
CA ASP A 142 -13.10 22.29 -4.39
C ASP A 142 -12.84 20.77 -4.35
N PHE A 143 -11.93 20.30 -3.48
CA PHE A 143 -11.65 18.86 -3.35
C PHE A 143 -12.87 18.15 -2.78
N ILE A 144 -13.22 16.98 -3.37
CA ILE A 144 -14.44 16.26 -3.01
C ILE A 144 -14.43 15.79 -1.55
N THR A 145 -15.63 15.83 -0.94
CA THR A 145 -15.86 15.28 0.39
C THR A 145 -16.09 13.77 0.29
N PHE A 146 -15.54 13.02 1.24
CA PHE A 146 -15.77 11.59 1.33
C PHE A 146 -17.21 11.29 1.72
N GLU A 147 -17.88 10.48 0.91
CA GLU A 147 -19.19 9.93 1.18
C GLU A 147 -19.08 8.42 1.40
N LYS A 148 -19.56 7.97 2.57
CA LYS A 148 -19.52 6.55 2.91
C LYS A 148 -20.54 5.78 2.07
N ARG A 149 -20.09 4.65 1.48
CA ARG A 149 -20.93 3.67 0.78
C ARG A 149 -21.16 2.44 1.65
N GLU A 150 -22.20 1.70 1.35
CA GLU A 150 -22.58 0.51 2.12
C GLU A 150 -21.52 -0.61 2.01
N ASP A 151 -20.89 -0.73 0.84
CA ASP A 151 -19.87 -1.74 0.52
C ASP A 151 -18.42 -1.32 0.79
N ASP A 152 -18.20 -0.14 1.40
CA ASP A 152 -16.86 0.36 1.72
C ASP A 152 -16.09 -0.61 2.61
N LEU A 153 -14.84 -0.89 2.23
CA LEU A 153 -13.91 -1.62 3.09
C LEU A 153 -13.60 -0.81 4.36
N SER A 154 -13.66 -1.47 5.50
CA SER A 154 -13.32 -0.86 6.78
C SER A 154 -11.84 -1.04 7.12
N LEU A 155 -11.13 0.05 7.33
CA LEU A 155 -9.74 0.05 7.81
C LEU A 155 -9.68 -0.43 9.26
N GLN A 156 -9.19 -1.65 9.48
CA GLN A 156 -9.18 -2.31 10.77
C GLN A 156 -8.04 -1.80 11.67
N LYS A 157 -8.26 -1.79 12.99
CA LYS A 157 -7.20 -1.51 13.96
C LYS A 157 -6.31 -2.74 14.12
N ILE A 158 -5.01 -2.58 13.92
CA ILE A 158 -4.00 -3.61 14.18
C ILE A 158 -3.41 -3.35 15.57
N ARG A 159 -3.37 -4.37 16.42
CA ARG A 159 -2.71 -4.30 17.73
C ARG A 159 -1.26 -4.80 17.58
N PRO A 160 -0.27 -4.11 18.17
CA PRO A 160 1.09 -4.62 18.21
C PRO A 160 1.17 -5.99 18.89
N ILE A 161 2.12 -6.80 18.47
CA ILE A 161 2.44 -8.08 19.11
C ILE A 161 3.43 -7.84 20.25
N THR A 162 3.34 -8.66 21.30
CA THR A 162 4.24 -8.58 22.48
C THR A 162 5.19 -9.78 22.60
N GLU A 163 4.82 -10.91 21.99
CA GLU A 163 5.59 -12.16 22.04
C GLU A 163 5.66 -12.73 20.62
N PRO A 164 6.66 -12.30 19.83
CA PRO A 164 6.82 -12.79 18.46
C PRO A 164 7.27 -14.25 18.45
N ASP A 165 6.84 -14.98 17.42
CA ASP A 165 7.32 -16.34 17.14
C ASP A 165 8.65 -16.32 16.39
N LYS A 166 8.86 -15.27 15.56
CA LYS A 166 10.08 -15.05 14.78
C LYS A 166 10.39 -13.59 14.61
N GLU A 167 11.69 -13.32 14.44
CA GLU A 167 12.22 -11.99 14.19
C GLU A 167 13.33 -12.06 13.14
N LYS A 168 13.46 -10.98 12.35
CA LYS A 168 14.53 -10.81 11.36
C LYS A 168 14.94 -9.36 11.28
N VAL A 169 16.25 -9.12 11.27
CA VAL A 169 16.82 -7.78 11.10
C VAL A 169 17.09 -7.54 9.60
N PHE A 170 16.74 -6.33 9.14
CA PHE A 170 17.01 -5.84 7.79
C PHE A 170 17.75 -4.51 7.87
N HIS A 171 18.75 -4.37 7.04
CA HIS A 171 19.47 -3.11 6.85
C HIS A 171 18.84 -2.35 5.68
N VAL A 172 18.51 -1.07 5.88
CA VAL A 172 17.92 -0.22 4.83
C VAL A 172 18.96 0.09 3.77
N ARG A 173 18.70 -0.36 2.54
CA ARG A 173 19.57 -0.18 1.38
C ARG A 173 19.20 1.09 0.62
N TYR A 174 20.10 1.55 -0.24
CA TYR A 174 19.86 2.67 -1.14
C TYR A 174 18.63 2.44 -2.05
N ASP A 175 18.49 1.23 -2.60
CA ASP A 175 17.40 0.88 -3.51
C ASP A 175 16.05 0.65 -2.80
N ASP A 176 16.02 0.70 -1.47
CA ASP A 176 14.79 0.67 -0.69
C ASP A 176 14.12 2.06 -0.59
N LEU A 177 14.83 3.13 -1.00
CA LEU A 177 14.36 4.51 -0.86
C LEU A 177 13.46 4.95 -2.01
N ASP A 178 12.50 5.80 -1.68
CA ASP A 178 11.72 6.56 -2.64
C ASP A 178 12.43 7.89 -3.02
N MET A 179 11.80 8.67 -3.90
CA MET A 179 12.32 9.97 -4.33
C MET A 179 12.42 11.02 -3.20
N ASN A 180 11.76 10.79 -2.07
CA ASN A 180 11.81 11.69 -0.90
C ASN A 180 12.94 11.27 0.07
N GLY A 181 13.69 10.23 -0.23
CA GLY A 181 14.76 9.70 0.61
C GLY A 181 14.27 8.89 1.82
N HIS A 182 13.01 8.48 1.83
CA HIS A 182 12.45 7.58 2.82
C HIS A 182 12.26 6.18 2.23
N VAL A 183 12.17 5.17 3.07
CA VAL A 183 11.87 3.80 2.62
C VAL A 183 10.51 3.77 1.93
N ASN A 184 10.49 3.23 0.71
CA ASN A 184 9.26 3.05 -0.06
C ASN A 184 8.28 2.13 0.71
N ASN A 185 7.00 2.50 0.72
CA ASN A 185 5.94 1.77 1.44
C ASN A 185 5.87 0.28 1.07
N THR A 186 6.27 -0.10 -0.14
CA THR A 186 6.24 -1.49 -0.62
C THR A 186 7.37 -2.36 -0.04
N VAL A 187 8.41 -1.75 0.52
CA VAL A 187 9.52 -2.47 1.15
C VAL A 187 9.08 -3.07 2.49
N TYR A 188 8.22 -2.38 3.24
CA TYR A 188 7.73 -2.88 4.53
C TYR A 188 7.00 -4.22 4.41
N ILE A 189 6.19 -4.39 3.34
CA ILE A 189 5.56 -5.69 3.12
C ILE A 189 6.58 -6.77 2.74
N THR A 190 7.63 -6.40 2.00
CA THR A 190 8.71 -7.33 1.69
C THR A 190 9.40 -7.82 2.97
N TRP A 191 9.75 -6.94 3.89
CA TRP A 191 10.34 -7.30 5.18
C TRP A 191 9.41 -8.17 6.03
N ALA A 192 8.12 -7.84 6.07
CA ALA A 192 7.14 -8.64 6.78
C ALA A 192 7.02 -10.06 6.19
N MET A 193 6.88 -10.17 4.87
CA MET A 193 6.79 -11.48 4.21
C MET A 193 8.09 -12.30 4.35
N GLU A 194 9.25 -11.66 4.35
CA GLU A 194 10.55 -12.34 4.54
C GLU A 194 10.77 -12.86 5.96
N THR A 195 9.96 -12.46 6.94
CA THR A 195 10.00 -12.98 8.31
C THR A 195 9.21 -14.29 8.44
N LEU A 196 8.34 -14.62 7.48
CA LEU A 196 7.59 -15.88 7.42
C LEU A 196 8.49 -17.03 6.92
N ASP A 197 8.06 -18.26 7.26
CA ASP A 197 8.71 -19.47 6.76
C ASP A 197 8.61 -19.61 5.24
N PHE A 198 9.69 -20.14 4.67
CA PHE A 198 9.75 -20.44 3.24
C PHE A 198 8.63 -21.39 2.79
N ASP A 199 8.44 -22.51 3.51
CA ASP A 199 7.44 -23.52 3.16
C ASP A 199 6.01 -22.99 3.33
N PHE A 200 5.79 -22.18 4.37
CA PHE A 200 4.50 -21.49 4.54
C PHE A 200 4.20 -20.58 3.37
N ARG A 201 5.15 -19.72 2.96
CA ARG A 201 4.97 -18.82 1.81
C ARG A 201 4.80 -19.57 0.49
N ALA A 202 5.44 -20.74 0.34
CA ALA A 202 5.37 -21.54 -0.88
C ALA A 202 4.04 -22.30 -1.03
N SER A 203 3.27 -22.44 0.06
CA SER A 203 2.04 -23.25 0.10
C SER A 203 0.78 -22.41 0.39
N HIS A 204 0.91 -21.12 0.63
CA HIS A 204 -0.21 -20.24 1.00
C HIS A 204 -0.20 -18.94 0.20
N LYS A 205 -1.40 -18.44 -0.10
CA LYS A 205 -1.64 -17.14 -0.74
C LYS A 205 -2.45 -16.23 0.18
N LEU A 206 -2.30 -14.91 0.02
CA LEU A 206 -3.03 -13.92 0.81
C LEU A 206 -4.53 -13.96 0.50
N LYS A 207 -5.34 -13.86 1.54
CA LYS A 207 -6.79 -13.63 1.51
C LYS A 207 -7.12 -12.17 1.84
N PHE A 208 -6.44 -11.60 2.82
CA PHE A 208 -6.44 -10.16 3.06
C PHE A 208 -5.09 -9.67 3.60
N LEU A 209 -4.87 -8.38 3.51
CA LEU A 209 -3.72 -7.69 4.06
C LEU A 209 -4.15 -6.31 4.57
N ASP A 210 -3.89 -6.06 5.85
CA ASP A 210 -3.98 -4.75 6.49
C ASP A 210 -2.57 -4.22 6.78
N ILE A 211 -2.32 -2.94 6.48
CA ILE A 211 -1.05 -2.26 6.78
C ILE A 211 -1.34 -0.94 7.48
N TYR A 212 -0.55 -0.62 8.49
CA TYR A 212 -0.55 0.68 9.17
C TYR A 212 0.88 1.22 9.25
N PHE A 213 1.19 2.23 8.43
CA PHE A 213 2.45 2.96 8.45
C PHE A 213 2.41 4.02 9.55
N LYS A 214 3.44 4.06 10.40
CA LYS A 214 3.48 4.94 11.58
C LYS A 214 4.60 5.96 11.53
N HIS A 215 5.81 5.51 11.16
CA HIS A 215 6.99 6.37 11.11
C HIS A 215 7.82 6.07 9.86
N GLU A 216 8.47 7.11 9.37
CA GLU A 216 9.41 7.01 8.26
C GLU A 216 10.72 6.38 8.71
N VAL A 217 11.38 5.69 7.80
CA VAL A 217 12.69 5.06 7.97
C VAL A 217 13.62 5.57 6.88
N LYS A 218 14.91 5.70 7.18
CA LYS A 218 15.92 6.30 6.32
C LYS A 218 17.04 5.34 5.98
N TYR A 219 17.84 5.73 5.01
CA TYR A 219 19.05 5.01 4.62
C TYR A 219 19.97 4.74 5.80
N GLY A 220 20.45 3.50 5.90
CA GLY A 220 21.40 3.07 6.93
C GLY A 220 20.77 2.74 8.29
N ASP A 221 19.45 2.86 8.45
CA ASP A 221 18.76 2.35 9.62
C ASP A 221 18.71 0.80 9.60
N ASP A 222 18.68 0.20 10.78
CA ASP A 222 18.42 -1.22 10.96
C ASP A 222 17.00 -1.42 11.49
N ILE A 223 16.26 -2.32 10.85
CA ILE A 223 14.86 -2.59 11.13
C ILE A 223 14.70 -4.01 11.65
N LEU A 224 14.00 -4.15 12.76
CA LEU A 224 13.55 -5.43 13.28
C LEU A 224 12.13 -5.71 12.80
N SER A 225 11.95 -6.75 12.01
CA SER A 225 10.63 -7.27 11.62
C SER A 225 10.31 -8.51 12.45
N ALA A 226 9.26 -8.43 13.25
CA ALA A 226 8.77 -9.48 14.12
C ALA A 226 7.42 -9.99 13.66
N VAL A 227 7.15 -11.29 13.80
CA VAL A 227 5.88 -11.92 13.43
C VAL A 227 5.34 -12.82 14.54
N LYS A 228 4.02 -12.75 14.73
CA LYS A 228 3.21 -13.71 15.50
C LYS A 228 2.24 -14.40 14.56
N MET A 229 2.24 -15.73 14.56
CA MET A 229 1.37 -16.56 13.73
C MET A 229 0.26 -17.19 14.55
N ASP A 230 -0.98 -16.96 14.17
CA ASP A 230 -2.13 -17.77 14.54
C ASP A 230 -2.29 -18.87 13.49
N SER A 231 -1.74 -20.03 13.78
CA SER A 231 -1.73 -21.17 12.84
C SER A 231 -3.11 -21.79 12.62
N GLU A 232 -4.03 -21.64 13.57
CA GLU A 232 -5.39 -22.18 13.49
C GLU A 232 -6.22 -21.39 12.46
N ASN A 233 -6.10 -20.05 12.48
CA ASN A 233 -6.82 -19.15 11.58
C ASN A 233 -6.01 -18.72 10.35
N LEU A 234 -4.76 -19.18 10.22
CA LEU A 234 -3.80 -18.77 9.20
C LEU A 234 -3.66 -17.23 9.14
N ILE A 235 -3.47 -16.60 10.31
CA ILE A 235 -3.32 -15.16 10.43
C ILE A 235 -1.92 -14.84 10.96
N SER A 236 -1.17 -13.99 10.24
CA SER A 236 0.05 -13.38 10.75
C SER A 236 -0.20 -11.95 11.19
N THR A 237 0.42 -11.57 12.30
CA THR A 237 0.52 -10.16 12.72
C THR A 237 1.99 -9.80 12.81
N HIS A 238 2.37 -8.70 12.17
CA HIS A 238 3.75 -8.24 12.11
C HIS A 238 3.89 -6.89 12.81
N LEU A 239 5.00 -6.72 13.50
CA LEU A 239 5.48 -5.47 14.05
C LEU A 239 6.86 -5.18 13.46
N ILE A 240 7.01 -4.04 12.81
CA ILE A 240 8.29 -3.55 12.31
C ILE A 240 8.70 -2.37 13.18
N THR A 241 9.91 -2.43 13.74
CA THR A 241 10.47 -1.41 14.61
C THR A 241 11.85 -0.96 14.13
N ASP A 242 12.21 0.25 14.44
CA ASP A 242 13.59 0.71 14.40
C ASP A 242 14.39 -0.05 15.47
N SER A 243 15.47 -0.75 15.08
CA SER A 243 16.23 -1.63 15.97
C SER A 243 16.99 -0.89 17.07
N LYS A 244 17.29 0.42 16.87
CA LYS A 244 18.05 1.23 17.85
C LYS A 244 17.12 1.86 18.88
N THR A 245 15.96 2.35 18.45
CA THR A 245 15.06 3.13 19.30
C THR A 245 13.88 2.33 19.82
N GLY A 246 13.56 1.18 19.20
CA GLY A 246 12.34 0.42 19.45
C GLY A 246 11.06 1.11 18.94
N THR A 247 11.18 2.20 18.18
CA THR A 247 10.04 2.93 17.65
C THR A 247 9.26 2.05 16.68
N GLU A 248 7.95 1.95 16.87
CA GLU A 248 7.06 1.23 15.97
C GLU A 248 6.97 1.95 14.62
N VAL A 249 7.42 1.31 13.57
CA VAL A 249 7.49 1.87 12.21
C VAL A 249 6.28 1.45 11.38
N CYS A 250 5.92 0.17 11.42
CA CYS A 250 4.81 -0.36 10.66
C CYS A 250 4.17 -1.56 11.36
N LEU A 251 2.86 -1.68 11.23
CA LEU A 251 2.10 -2.86 11.64
C LEU A 251 1.42 -3.47 10.42
N LEU A 252 1.46 -4.82 10.32
CA LEU A 252 0.72 -5.53 9.29
C LEU A 252 -0.07 -6.67 9.93
N LYS A 253 -1.22 -6.99 9.33
CA LYS A 253 -2.01 -8.17 9.64
C LYS A 253 -2.45 -8.80 8.33
N ALA A 254 -2.18 -10.08 8.17
CA ALA A 254 -2.52 -10.81 6.96
C ALA A 254 -3.23 -12.12 7.29
N GLN A 255 -4.18 -12.52 6.47
CA GLN A 255 -4.76 -13.86 6.49
C GLN A 255 -4.40 -14.57 5.20
N TYR A 256 -4.23 -15.86 5.32
CA TYR A 256 -3.82 -16.73 4.22
C TYR A 256 -4.84 -17.84 3.99
N ILE A 257 -4.76 -18.43 2.81
CA ILE A 257 -5.43 -19.69 2.45
C ILE A 257 -4.42 -20.56 1.71
N ALA A 258 -4.56 -21.87 1.79
CA ALA A 258 -3.73 -22.81 1.02
C ALA A 258 -3.92 -22.57 -0.50
N ILE A 259 -2.85 -22.83 -1.27
CA ILE A 259 -2.85 -22.79 -2.74
C ILE A 259 -3.54 -24.01 -3.29
#